data_63dc9f5018521c10bc4c308c8cc081f8
#
_entry.id   63dc9f5018521c10bc4c308c8cc081f8
#
_cell.length_a   1.000
_cell.length_b   1.000
_cell.length_c   1.000
_cell.angle_alpha   90.00
_cell.angle_beta   90.00
_cell.angle_gamma   90.00
#
_symmetry.space_group_name_H-M   'P 1'
#
loop_
_entity.id
_entity.type
_entity.pdbx_description
1 polymer ?
#
loop_
_entity_poly.entity_id
_entity_poly.type
_entity_poly.pdbx_seq_one_letter_code
_entity_poly.pdbx_strand_id
1 'polypeptide(L)'
;MNGEETVYHSKDFDWEELRQRIENDPTLHYHFLPFTNQSISSSALDSQSWNHFHARHSTGKFFKERRYLLKEFPELASCGENFKVLEAGCGNGSTALPILRGKENIIVFACDCSTEALERATEIIYASSLVLAKSRFRPFCCDFSTSRFPKWLICDSCRETSLIKDFDDDKRDLSDIISSSKESECCIGGVDYVTLIFTLSAVPVDRMPMAVSECFSALKPGGLLFFRDYGLYDMTMLRFEADQRVGFREYKRSDGTRSYFFSLNTARDLFLAAGFIEVELEYCCVKSVNRRKQKTMHRVWVHGKFQKPL
;
A
#
# COMPACT_ATOMS: atom_id res chain seq x y z
N MET A 1 6.44 0.04 -37.13
CA MET A 1 7.18 0.53 -35.95
C MET A 1 6.63 -0.24 -34.79
N ASN A 2 7.39 -1.26 -34.35
CA ASN A 2 7.01 -2.10 -33.22
C ASN A 2 7.17 -1.26 -31.97
N GLY A 3 6.04 -0.92 -31.33
CA GLY A 3 6.07 -0.32 -30.02
C GLY A 3 6.61 -1.33 -29.02
N GLU A 4 7.86 -1.14 -28.58
CA GLU A 4 8.35 -1.79 -27.37
C GLU A 4 7.38 -1.40 -26.24
N GLU A 5 6.60 -2.36 -25.76
CA GLU A 5 5.90 -2.23 -24.48
C GLU A 5 6.97 -1.89 -23.45
N THR A 6 6.94 -0.66 -22.97
CA THR A 6 7.80 -0.24 -21.86
C THR A 6 7.38 -1.04 -20.66
N VAL A 7 8.07 -2.13 -20.39
CA VAL A 7 7.89 -2.92 -19.18
C VAL A 7 8.15 -1.97 -18.02
N TYR A 8 7.13 -1.68 -17.24
CA TYR A 8 7.21 -0.69 -16.17
C TYR A 8 8.10 -1.16 -14.99
N HIS A 9 8.43 -2.43 -14.97
CA HIS A 9 9.41 -3.07 -14.09
C HIS A 9 10.81 -2.87 -14.65
N SER A 10 11.30 -1.63 -14.74
CA SER A 10 12.63 -1.40 -15.29
C SER A 10 13.69 -1.97 -14.35
N LYS A 11 14.55 -2.81 -14.90
CA LYS A 11 15.78 -3.30 -14.29
C LYS A 11 16.95 -2.51 -14.90
N ASP A 12 16.97 -1.18 -14.66
CA ASP A 12 18.02 -0.29 -15.21
C ASP A 12 19.42 -0.59 -14.64
N PHE A 13 19.48 -1.36 -13.57
CA PHE A 13 20.69 -1.86 -12.94
C PHE A 13 20.40 -3.13 -12.14
N ASP A 14 21.43 -3.94 -11.93
CA ASP A 14 21.34 -5.14 -11.10
C ASP A 14 21.34 -4.80 -9.61
N TRP A 15 20.40 -5.38 -8.88
CA TRP A 15 20.23 -5.13 -7.43
C TRP A 15 21.38 -5.76 -6.64
N GLU A 16 21.90 -6.92 -7.06
CA GLU A 16 22.97 -7.61 -6.37
C GLU A 16 24.31 -6.85 -6.49
N GLU A 17 24.58 -6.27 -7.67
CA GLU A 17 25.74 -5.39 -7.87
C GLU A 17 25.63 -4.14 -6.98
N LEU A 18 24.42 -3.57 -6.87
CA LEU A 18 24.17 -2.44 -5.98
C LEU A 18 24.43 -2.83 -4.53
N ARG A 19 23.91 -3.98 -4.09
CA ARG A 19 24.08 -4.53 -2.73
C ARG A 19 25.56 -4.66 -2.40
N GLN A 20 26.33 -5.36 -3.23
CA GLN A 20 27.76 -5.59 -3.00
C GLN A 20 28.52 -4.27 -2.88
N ARG A 21 28.23 -3.30 -3.74
CA ARG A 21 28.87 -1.99 -3.69
C ARG A 21 28.58 -1.26 -2.38
N ILE A 22 27.33 -1.33 -1.88
CA ILE A 22 26.91 -0.64 -0.67
C ILE A 22 27.46 -1.36 0.58
N GLU A 23 27.38 -2.68 0.62
CA GLU A 23 27.88 -3.48 1.73
C GLU A 23 29.42 -3.41 1.88
N ASN A 24 30.13 -3.14 0.79
CA ASN A 24 31.58 -2.93 0.80
C ASN A 24 32.00 -1.48 1.13
N ASP A 25 31.04 -0.55 1.27
CA ASP A 25 31.34 0.85 1.64
C ASP A 25 31.30 1.02 3.18
N PRO A 26 32.46 1.21 3.85
CA PRO A 26 32.52 1.34 5.29
C PRO A 26 31.68 2.51 5.84
N THR A 27 31.46 3.57 5.03
CA THR A 27 30.69 4.74 5.45
C THR A 27 29.20 4.45 5.58
N LEU A 28 28.72 3.35 4.98
CA LEU A 28 27.32 2.91 4.98
C LEU A 28 27.06 1.72 5.94
N HIS A 29 28.09 1.20 6.61
CA HIS A 29 27.94 0.01 7.45
C HIS A 29 26.92 0.19 8.56
N TYR A 30 26.73 1.42 9.08
CA TYR A 30 25.75 1.66 10.14
C TYR A 30 24.31 1.29 9.74
N HIS A 31 23.98 1.25 8.45
CA HIS A 31 22.65 0.81 7.97
C HIS A 31 22.38 -0.67 8.23
N PHE A 32 23.43 -1.49 8.38
CA PHE A 32 23.33 -2.96 8.48
C PHE A 32 23.61 -3.49 9.88
N LEU A 33 24.13 -2.65 10.77
CA LEU A 33 24.37 -3.04 12.14
C LEU A 33 23.07 -3.44 12.84
N PRO A 34 23.09 -4.47 13.70
CA PRO A 34 21.97 -4.78 14.56
C PRO A 34 21.49 -3.53 15.30
N PHE A 35 20.19 -3.46 15.55
CA PHE A 35 19.60 -2.37 16.31
C PHE A 35 19.25 -2.89 17.70
N THR A 36 19.90 -2.36 18.74
CA THR A 36 19.78 -2.84 20.12
C THR A 36 18.77 -2.06 20.96
N ASN A 37 18.35 -0.87 20.49
CA ASN A 37 17.38 -0.05 21.20
C ASN A 37 15.97 -0.40 20.78
N GLN A 38 15.15 -0.93 21.69
CA GLN A 38 13.72 -1.03 21.52
C GLN A 38 13.09 0.34 21.78
N SER A 39 12.84 1.12 20.73
CA SER A 39 12.03 2.33 20.88
C SER A 39 10.56 1.90 21.00
N ILE A 40 9.96 2.17 22.14
CA ILE A 40 8.51 2.04 22.33
C ILE A 40 7.86 3.09 21.43
N SER A 41 7.21 2.66 20.35
CA SER A 41 6.48 3.57 19.48
C SER A 41 5.16 3.97 20.14
N SER A 42 4.93 5.29 20.28
CA SER A 42 3.65 5.82 20.74
C SER A 42 2.73 6.01 19.55
N SER A 43 1.62 5.27 19.47
CA SER A 43 0.70 5.27 18.34
C SER A 43 0.10 6.64 18.00
N ALA A 44 -0.20 7.43 19.02
CA ALA A 44 -0.78 8.76 18.86
C ALA A 44 0.17 9.76 18.20
N LEU A 45 1.49 9.62 18.41
CA LEU A 45 2.49 10.50 17.82
C LEU A 45 2.71 10.27 16.32
N ASP A 46 2.54 9.02 15.84
CA ASP A 46 2.75 8.72 14.43
C ASP A 46 1.65 9.31 13.54
N SER A 47 0.38 9.14 13.91
CA SER A 47 -0.75 9.76 13.17
C SER A 47 -0.69 11.28 13.19
N GLN A 48 -0.29 11.90 14.32
CA GLN A 48 -0.08 13.34 14.42
C GLN A 48 1.05 13.82 13.50
N SER A 49 2.14 13.05 13.37
CA SER A 49 3.25 13.40 12.48
C SER A 49 2.79 13.44 11.03
N TRP A 50 1.92 12.52 10.61
CA TRP A 50 1.33 12.53 9.27
C TRP A 50 0.37 13.70 9.05
N ASN A 51 -0.47 14.06 10.04
CA ASN A 51 -1.29 15.27 9.98
C ASN A 51 -0.42 16.52 9.77
N HIS A 52 0.64 16.70 10.57
CA HIS A 52 1.57 17.82 10.43
C HIS A 52 2.30 17.80 9.07
N PHE A 53 2.67 16.61 8.57
CA PHE A 53 3.29 16.47 7.27
C PHE A 53 2.37 16.95 6.16
N HIS A 54 1.12 16.51 6.13
CA HIS A 54 0.13 16.90 5.12
C HIS A 54 -0.23 18.38 5.21
N ALA A 55 -0.37 18.94 6.40
CA ALA A 55 -0.60 20.36 6.61
C ALA A 55 0.54 21.24 6.02
N ARG A 56 1.81 20.84 6.22
CA ARG A 56 2.97 21.54 5.62
C ARG A 56 3.04 21.42 4.10
N HIS A 57 2.57 20.31 3.55
CA HIS A 57 2.63 20.03 2.12
C HIS A 57 1.28 20.24 1.42
N SER A 58 0.44 21.10 1.97
CA SER A 58 -0.92 21.41 1.51
C SER A 58 -1.01 21.88 0.05
N THR A 59 0.08 22.40 -0.54
CA THR A 59 0.10 22.86 -1.95
C THR A 59 -0.05 21.74 -2.98
N GLY A 60 -0.10 20.49 -2.58
CA GLY A 60 -0.32 19.31 -3.44
C GLY A 60 0.82 19.00 -4.43
N LYS A 61 1.89 19.83 -4.47
CA LYS A 61 3.03 19.61 -5.37
C LYS A 61 3.96 18.48 -4.94
N PHE A 62 3.85 18.02 -3.70
CA PHE A 62 4.73 17.00 -3.13
C PHE A 62 4.47 15.63 -3.73
N PHE A 63 3.20 15.24 -3.88
CA PHE A 63 2.81 13.97 -4.49
C PHE A 63 2.33 14.18 -5.92
N LYS A 64 3.00 13.52 -6.85
CA LYS A 64 2.61 13.52 -8.26
C LYS A 64 1.60 12.40 -8.50
N GLU A 65 0.64 12.64 -9.39
CA GLU A 65 -0.27 11.62 -9.88
C GLU A 65 0.49 10.40 -10.42
N ARG A 66 0.18 9.22 -9.91
CA ARG A 66 0.91 7.96 -10.19
C ARG A 66 0.29 7.22 -11.37
N ARG A 67 0.26 7.83 -12.55
CA ARG A 67 -0.32 7.26 -13.78
C ARG A 67 0.33 5.94 -14.19
N TYR A 68 1.56 5.71 -13.77
CA TYR A 68 2.30 4.49 -14.07
C TYR A 68 1.69 3.25 -13.42
N LEU A 69 0.91 3.39 -12.35
CA LEU A 69 0.32 2.25 -11.64
C LEU A 69 -0.61 1.41 -12.52
N LEU A 70 -1.30 2.02 -13.48
CA LEU A 70 -2.14 1.28 -14.42
C LEU A 70 -1.35 0.43 -15.42
N LYS A 71 -0.05 0.72 -15.61
CA LYS A 71 0.88 -0.10 -16.39
C LYS A 71 1.54 -1.16 -15.53
N GLU A 72 1.85 -0.81 -14.29
CA GLU A 72 2.47 -1.71 -13.33
C GLU A 72 1.50 -2.77 -12.82
N PHE A 73 0.24 -2.40 -12.64
CA PHE A 73 -0.86 -3.26 -12.22
C PHE A 73 -2.00 -3.18 -13.25
N PRO A 74 -1.88 -3.88 -14.39
CA PRO A 74 -2.84 -3.77 -15.50
C PRO A 74 -4.23 -4.25 -15.11
N GLU A 75 -4.38 -5.05 -14.06
CA GLU A 75 -5.67 -5.49 -13.51
C GLU A 75 -6.55 -4.29 -13.10
N LEU A 76 -5.93 -3.19 -12.63
CA LEU A 76 -6.65 -1.94 -12.30
C LEU A 76 -7.28 -1.27 -13.52
N ALA A 77 -6.76 -1.54 -14.72
CA ALA A 77 -7.29 -1.02 -15.98
C ALA A 77 -8.22 -2.01 -16.70
N SER A 78 -8.02 -3.32 -16.50
CA SER A 78 -8.74 -4.40 -17.19
C SER A 78 -9.92 -4.99 -16.39
N CYS A 79 -10.15 -4.54 -15.14
CA CYS A 79 -11.23 -5.06 -14.30
C CYS A 79 -12.62 -4.87 -14.91
N GLY A 80 -13.57 -5.71 -14.50
CA GLY A 80 -14.98 -5.67 -14.93
C GLY A 80 -15.72 -4.41 -14.48
N GLU A 81 -17.03 -4.41 -14.65
CA GLU A 81 -17.91 -3.34 -14.17
C GLU A 81 -18.12 -3.43 -12.65
N ASN A 82 -18.32 -2.27 -12.01
CA ASN A 82 -18.63 -2.13 -10.57
C ASN A 82 -17.57 -2.68 -9.60
N PHE A 83 -16.30 -2.74 -10.05
CA PHE A 83 -15.20 -3.13 -9.17
C PHE A 83 -14.99 -2.12 -8.04
N LYS A 84 -14.74 -2.63 -6.86
CA LYS A 84 -14.44 -1.86 -5.64
C LYS A 84 -12.94 -1.95 -5.35
N VAL A 85 -12.28 -0.81 -5.26
CA VAL A 85 -10.87 -0.70 -4.92
C VAL A 85 -10.73 0.02 -3.60
N LEU A 86 -9.95 -0.51 -2.67
CA LEU A 86 -9.54 0.18 -1.44
C LEU A 86 -8.10 0.69 -1.61
N GLU A 87 -7.91 2.00 -1.61
CA GLU A 87 -6.58 2.61 -1.45
C GLU A 87 -6.30 2.80 0.03
N ALA A 88 -5.40 1.98 0.60
CA ALA A 88 -4.99 2.07 2.00
C ALA A 88 -3.78 3.04 2.12
N GLY A 89 -3.96 4.14 2.87
CA GLY A 89 -3.01 5.23 2.97
C GLY A 89 -2.98 6.10 1.71
N CYS A 90 -4.12 6.68 1.36
CA CYS A 90 -4.31 7.35 0.08
C CYS A 90 -3.58 8.69 -0.05
N GLY A 91 -3.14 9.29 1.07
CA GLY A 91 -2.55 10.62 1.07
C GLY A 91 -3.47 11.63 0.36
N ASN A 92 -2.93 12.39 -0.56
CA ASN A 92 -3.69 13.37 -1.35
C ASN A 92 -4.38 12.78 -2.60
N GLY A 93 -4.60 11.47 -2.68
CA GLY A 93 -5.29 10.81 -3.77
C GLY A 93 -4.46 10.62 -5.06
N SER A 94 -3.14 10.62 -4.95
CA SER A 94 -2.25 10.49 -6.12
C SER A 94 -2.33 9.14 -6.84
N THR A 95 -2.87 8.11 -6.19
CA THR A 95 -3.19 6.79 -6.74
C THR A 95 -4.66 6.69 -7.14
N ALA A 96 -5.58 7.18 -6.30
CA ALA A 96 -7.02 7.13 -6.56
C ALA A 96 -7.39 7.84 -7.87
N LEU A 97 -6.81 9.01 -8.13
CA LEU A 97 -7.14 9.81 -9.31
C LEU A 97 -6.87 9.10 -10.64
N PRO A 98 -5.69 8.48 -10.90
CA PRO A 98 -5.47 7.72 -12.13
C PRO A 98 -6.35 6.47 -12.25
N ILE A 99 -6.67 5.78 -11.14
CA ILE A 99 -7.60 4.65 -11.14
C ILE A 99 -8.99 5.10 -11.59
N LEU A 100 -9.51 6.19 -11.02
CA LEU A 100 -10.80 6.76 -11.39
C LEU A 100 -10.86 7.27 -12.84
N ARG A 101 -9.73 7.72 -13.40
CA ARG A 101 -9.60 8.11 -14.81
C ARG A 101 -9.52 6.93 -15.76
N GLY A 102 -8.93 5.84 -15.31
CA GLY A 102 -8.72 4.65 -16.13
C GLY A 102 -10.00 3.88 -16.45
N LYS A 103 -11.01 3.96 -15.58
CA LYS A 103 -12.29 3.24 -15.72
C LYS A 103 -13.44 4.05 -15.14
N GLU A 104 -14.58 4.09 -15.88
CA GLU A 104 -15.77 4.85 -15.45
C GLU A 104 -16.59 4.16 -14.36
N ASN A 105 -16.52 2.83 -14.25
CA ASN A 105 -17.38 2.03 -13.37
C ASN A 105 -16.63 1.49 -12.12
N ILE A 106 -15.47 2.05 -11.77
CA ILE A 106 -14.76 1.70 -10.53
C ILE A 106 -15.19 2.62 -9.39
N ILE A 107 -15.40 2.05 -8.21
CA ILE A 107 -15.58 2.78 -6.96
C ILE A 107 -14.27 2.66 -6.17
N VAL A 108 -13.68 3.79 -5.80
CA VAL A 108 -12.47 3.85 -4.97
C VAL A 108 -12.85 4.29 -3.57
N PHE A 109 -12.70 3.38 -2.60
CA PHE A 109 -12.69 3.67 -1.18
C PHE A 109 -11.25 4.07 -0.82
N ALA A 110 -11.08 5.23 -0.21
CA ALA A 110 -9.76 5.76 0.08
C ALA A 110 -9.63 6.06 1.56
N CYS A 111 -8.73 5.39 2.27
CA CYS A 111 -8.50 5.67 3.68
C CYS A 111 -7.14 6.29 3.94
N ASP A 112 -7.09 7.14 4.93
CA ASP A 112 -5.87 7.68 5.51
C ASP A 112 -6.10 7.98 7.00
N CYS A 113 -5.04 8.00 7.80
CA CYS A 113 -5.11 8.43 9.19
C CYS A 113 -5.14 9.95 9.34
N SER A 114 -4.82 10.70 8.27
CA SER A 114 -4.81 12.16 8.21
C SER A 114 -6.07 12.70 7.54
N THR A 115 -6.85 13.47 8.30
CA THR A 115 -8.02 14.18 7.80
C THR A 115 -7.65 15.25 6.77
N GLU A 116 -6.51 15.93 6.96
CA GLU A 116 -5.98 16.91 6.02
C GLU A 116 -5.63 16.29 4.67
N ALA A 117 -5.08 15.05 4.69
CA ALA A 117 -4.81 14.31 3.47
C ALA A 117 -6.10 13.99 2.71
N LEU A 118 -7.14 13.52 3.41
CA LEU A 118 -8.43 13.16 2.84
C LEU A 118 -9.18 14.37 2.29
N GLU A 119 -9.17 15.50 2.99
CA GLU A 119 -9.74 16.76 2.51
C GLU A 119 -9.06 17.18 1.21
N ARG A 120 -7.72 17.14 1.19
CA ARG A 120 -6.96 17.50 0.00
C ARG A 120 -7.19 16.54 -1.17
N ALA A 121 -7.27 15.24 -0.92
CA ALA A 121 -7.62 14.23 -1.93
C ALA A 121 -9.00 14.53 -2.53
N THR A 122 -9.97 14.84 -1.67
CA THR A 122 -11.33 15.18 -2.07
C THR A 122 -11.38 16.42 -2.95
N GLU A 123 -10.69 17.50 -2.57
CA GLU A 123 -10.58 18.72 -3.37
C GLU A 123 -9.99 18.44 -4.76
N ILE A 124 -8.86 17.72 -4.82
CA ILE A 124 -8.16 17.42 -6.08
C ILE A 124 -9.06 16.58 -7.00
N ILE A 125 -9.70 15.53 -6.46
CA ILE A 125 -10.52 14.62 -7.25
C ILE A 125 -11.81 15.31 -7.71
N TYR A 126 -12.45 16.11 -6.86
CA TYR A 126 -13.68 16.81 -7.22
C TYR A 126 -13.45 18.00 -8.16
N ALA A 127 -12.27 18.61 -8.11
CA ALA A 127 -11.87 19.64 -9.09
C ALA A 127 -11.44 19.04 -10.44
N SER A 128 -11.24 17.71 -10.50
CA SER A 128 -10.93 17.04 -11.76
C SER A 128 -12.17 17.00 -12.66
N SER A 129 -11.98 17.00 -13.98
CA SER A 129 -13.08 16.93 -14.98
C SER A 129 -13.76 15.55 -15.05
N LEU A 130 -13.64 14.71 -14.02
CA LEU A 130 -14.21 13.37 -14.00
C LEU A 130 -15.73 13.42 -13.77
N VAL A 131 -16.45 12.84 -14.71
CA VAL A 131 -17.89 12.59 -14.57
C VAL A 131 -18.09 11.62 -13.39
N LEU A 132 -19.08 11.93 -12.54
CA LEU A 132 -19.43 11.12 -11.37
C LEU A 132 -18.30 10.92 -10.33
N ALA A 133 -17.24 11.77 -10.31
CA ALA A 133 -16.17 11.67 -9.33
C ALA A 133 -16.72 11.60 -7.89
N LYS A 134 -17.72 12.42 -7.57
CA LYS A 134 -18.35 12.46 -6.24
C LYS A 134 -19.05 11.17 -5.83
N SER A 135 -19.57 10.41 -6.77
CA SER A 135 -20.23 9.12 -6.49
C SER A 135 -19.27 7.94 -6.44
N ARG A 136 -18.12 8.06 -7.11
CA ARG A 136 -17.11 6.98 -7.24
C ARG A 136 -15.94 7.08 -6.27
N PHE A 137 -15.68 8.24 -5.69
CA PHE A 137 -14.64 8.45 -4.68
C PHE A 137 -15.27 8.51 -3.29
N ARG A 138 -14.87 7.60 -2.41
CA ARG A 138 -15.41 7.40 -1.05
C ARG A 138 -14.28 7.50 -0.02
N PRO A 139 -13.87 8.73 0.38
CA PRO A 139 -12.83 8.91 1.38
C PRO A 139 -13.38 8.63 2.79
N PHE A 140 -12.54 8.05 3.67
CA PHE A 140 -12.84 7.86 5.09
C PHE A 140 -11.57 7.85 5.93
N CYS A 141 -11.67 8.38 7.16
CA CYS A 141 -10.55 8.42 8.10
C CYS A 141 -10.43 7.08 8.83
N CYS A 142 -9.25 6.44 8.77
CA CYS A 142 -8.94 5.21 9.48
C CYS A 142 -7.43 5.00 9.58
N ASP A 143 -6.92 4.79 10.79
CA ASP A 143 -5.58 4.22 11.01
C ASP A 143 -5.70 2.70 11.10
N PHE A 144 -5.64 2.03 9.96
CA PHE A 144 -5.79 0.58 9.84
C PHE A 144 -4.60 -0.21 10.42
N SER A 145 -3.55 0.47 10.90
CA SER A 145 -2.46 -0.15 11.63
C SER A 145 -2.75 -0.31 13.14
N THR A 146 -3.78 0.36 13.64
CA THR A 146 -4.17 0.37 15.07
C THR A 146 -5.64 0.04 15.29
N SER A 147 -6.46 0.09 14.25
CA SER A 147 -7.90 -0.16 14.31
C SER A 147 -8.38 -0.96 13.11
N ARG A 148 -9.50 -1.66 13.28
CA ARG A 148 -10.15 -2.36 12.18
C ARG A 148 -10.77 -1.38 11.20
N PHE A 149 -10.88 -1.79 9.93
CA PHE A 149 -11.71 -1.08 8.97
C PHE A 149 -13.17 -1.02 9.42
N PRO A 150 -13.90 0.06 9.05
CA PRO A 150 -15.28 0.24 9.45
C PRO A 150 -16.20 -0.92 9.05
N LYS A 151 -17.18 -1.25 9.90
CA LYS A 151 -18.13 -2.36 9.68
C LYS A 151 -18.95 -2.22 8.41
N TRP A 152 -19.15 -1.02 7.90
CA TRP A 152 -19.84 -0.82 6.62
C TRP A 152 -18.99 -1.32 5.41
N LEU A 153 -17.65 -1.35 5.55
CA LEU A 153 -16.75 -1.89 4.52
C LEU A 153 -16.76 -3.43 4.58
N ILE A 154 -16.56 -3.98 5.78
CA ILE A 154 -16.67 -5.40 6.06
C ILE A 154 -17.09 -5.63 7.50
N CYS A 155 -18.24 -6.27 7.71
CA CYS A 155 -18.76 -6.57 9.06
C CYS A 155 -18.12 -7.83 9.65
N ASP A 156 -18.34 -8.03 10.95
CA ASP A 156 -17.74 -9.16 11.68
C ASP A 156 -18.19 -10.51 11.09
N SER A 157 -19.49 -10.67 10.75
CA SER A 157 -20.00 -11.89 10.12
C SER A 157 -19.33 -12.22 8.78
N CYS A 158 -19.11 -11.19 7.93
CA CYS A 158 -18.43 -11.40 6.64
C CYS A 158 -16.94 -11.71 6.82
N ARG A 159 -16.30 -11.19 7.87
CA ARG A 159 -14.91 -11.53 8.25
C ARG A 159 -14.80 -12.99 8.65
N GLU A 160 -15.70 -13.48 9.51
CA GLU A 160 -15.72 -14.84 10.01
C GLU A 160 -16.00 -15.85 8.91
N THR A 161 -16.96 -15.57 8.02
CA THR A 161 -17.27 -16.44 6.88
C THR A 161 -16.05 -16.61 5.94
N SER A 162 -15.24 -15.56 5.81
CA SER A 162 -14.00 -15.61 5.01
C SER A 162 -12.89 -16.47 5.63
N LEU A 163 -12.94 -16.73 6.94
CA LEU A 163 -11.93 -17.53 7.66
C LEU A 163 -12.31 -18.99 7.80
N ILE A 164 -13.61 -19.33 7.72
CA ILE A 164 -14.12 -20.69 8.01
C ILE A 164 -14.01 -21.64 6.80
N LYS A 165 -13.84 -21.13 5.56
CA LYS A 165 -13.79 -21.96 4.36
C LYS A 165 -12.58 -22.90 4.25
N ASP A 166 -11.57 -22.74 5.12
CA ASP A 166 -10.35 -23.55 5.05
C ASP A 166 -10.39 -24.85 5.89
N PHE A 167 -11.52 -25.18 6.58
CA PHE A 167 -11.51 -26.27 7.57
C PHE A 167 -12.60 -27.35 7.45
N ASP A 168 -13.50 -27.38 6.46
CA ASP A 168 -14.48 -28.46 6.39
C ASP A 168 -14.95 -28.80 4.96
N ASP A 169 -14.25 -29.69 4.31
CA ASP A 169 -14.73 -30.44 3.14
C ASP A 169 -15.19 -31.84 3.58
N ASP A 170 -16.09 -31.93 4.56
CA ASP A 170 -16.87 -33.11 4.84
C ASP A 170 -18.19 -32.81 5.57
N LYS A 171 -19.29 -32.96 4.83
CA LYS A 171 -20.67 -33.17 5.31
C LYS A 171 -21.37 -32.09 6.11
N ARG A 172 -22.06 -31.15 5.41
CA ARG A 172 -23.34 -30.60 5.91
C ARG A 172 -24.38 -30.55 4.79
N ASP A 173 -25.56 -31.06 5.10
CA ASP A 173 -26.74 -31.09 4.22
C ASP A 173 -27.11 -29.69 3.75
N LEU A 174 -27.29 -29.52 2.43
CA LEU A 174 -27.62 -28.28 1.74
C LEU A 174 -29.05 -27.79 1.97
N SER A 175 -29.87 -28.46 2.80
CA SER A 175 -31.29 -28.19 2.95
C SER A 175 -31.66 -27.07 3.94
N ASP A 176 -30.76 -26.68 4.87
CA ASP A 176 -31.09 -25.70 5.92
C ASP A 176 -30.59 -24.27 5.64
N ILE A 177 -29.94 -24.02 4.51
CA ILE A 177 -29.40 -22.68 4.16
C ILE A 177 -30.35 -21.85 3.28
N ILE A 178 -31.46 -22.45 2.77
CA ILE A 178 -32.35 -21.78 1.78
C ILE A 178 -33.48 -20.96 2.40
N SER A 179 -33.61 -20.85 3.72
CA SER A 179 -34.77 -20.21 4.34
C SER A 179 -34.49 -18.94 5.16
N SER A 180 -33.61 -18.03 4.69
CA SER A 180 -33.71 -16.63 5.17
C SER A 180 -33.17 -15.63 4.14
N SER A 181 -33.81 -15.54 3.01
CA SER A 181 -33.58 -14.46 2.05
C SER A 181 -34.38 -13.21 2.44
N LYS A 182 -33.85 -12.45 3.37
CA LYS A 182 -33.89 -10.97 3.36
C LYS A 182 -32.45 -10.53 3.56
N GLU A 183 -31.73 -10.40 2.45
CA GLU A 183 -30.43 -9.75 2.37
C GLU A 183 -30.65 -8.26 2.74
N SER A 184 -30.71 -7.98 4.04
CA SER A 184 -30.31 -6.65 4.50
C SER A 184 -28.80 -6.63 4.29
N GLU A 185 -28.32 -5.82 3.34
CA GLU A 185 -26.89 -5.63 3.09
C GLU A 185 -26.21 -5.25 4.40
N CYS A 186 -25.59 -6.22 5.07
CA CYS A 186 -24.94 -6.01 6.37
C CYS A 186 -23.71 -5.08 6.23
N CYS A 187 -23.08 -5.05 5.06
CA CYS A 187 -21.94 -4.22 4.68
C CYS A 187 -21.77 -4.25 3.15
N ILE A 188 -20.75 -3.58 2.60
CA ILE A 188 -20.49 -3.63 1.15
C ILE A 188 -19.87 -4.97 0.69
N GLY A 189 -19.62 -5.91 1.60
CA GLY A 189 -19.08 -7.24 1.31
C GLY A 189 -17.62 -7.26 0.92
N GLY A 190 -16.84 -6.25 1.34
CA GLY A 190 -15.43 -6.10 1.00
C GLY A 190 -15.17 -5.53 -0.39
N VAL A 191 -13.91 -5.54 -0.80
CA VAL A 191 -13.42 -4.96 -2.05
C VAL A 191 -12.76 -6.02 -2.93
N ASP A 192 -12.71 -5.76 -4.24
CA ASP A 192 -12.08 -6.66 -5.20
C ASP A 192 -10.57 -6.49 -5.22
N TYR A 193 -10.08 -5.24 -5.05
CA TYR A 193 -8.66 -4.91 -5.01
C TYR A 193 -8.32 -4.00 -3.84
N VAL A 194 -7.11 -4.18 -3.29
CA VAL A 194 -6.47 -3.26 -2.35
C VAL A 194 -5.20 -2.73 -2.98
N THR A 195 -4.97 -1.44 -2.92
CA THR A 195 -3.68 -0.81 -3.25
C THR A 195 -2.99 -0.33 -1.99
N LEU A 196 -1.73 -0.71 -1.80
CA LEU A 196 -0.88 -0.36 -0.67
C LEU A 196 0.43 0.23 -1.23
N ILE A 197 0.41 1.52 -1.58
CA ILE A 197 1.42 2.19 -2.40
C ILE A 197 2.18 3.24 -1.59
N PHE A 198 3.42 2.95 -1.21
CA PHE A 198 4.28 3.78 -0.35
C PHE A 198 3.60 4.14 0.98
N THR A 199 2.93 3.18 1.57
CA THR A 199 2.16 3.35 2.80
C THR A 199 2.71 2.48 3.91
N LEU A 200 3.00 1.20 3.64
CA LEU A 200 3.42 0.27 4.68
C LEU A 200 4.77 0.66 5.29
N SER A 201 5.68 1.24 4.50
CA SER A 201 6.94 1.79 5.00
C SER A 201 6.76 2.95 5.99
N ALA A 202 5.60 3.59 6.01
CA ALA A 202 5.24 4.65 6.93
C ALA A 202 4.64 4.14 8.25
N VAL A 203 4.24 2.88 8.29
CA VAL A 203 3.69 2.20 9.48
C VAL A 203 4.84 1.66 10.34
N PRO A 204 4.82 1.83 11.67
CA PRO A 204 5.76 1.17 12.57
C PRO A 204 5.81 -0.35 12.36
N VAL A 205 7.00 -0.93 12.42
CA VAL A 205 7.22 -2.35 12.08
C VAL A 205 6.35 -3.30 12.91
N ASP A 206 6.18 -3.00 14.20
CA ASP A 206 5.36 -3.78 15.13
C ASP A 206 3.85 -3.77 14.77
N ARG A 207 3.39 -2.82 13.97
CA ARG A 207 1.99 -2.70 13.55
C ARG A 207 1.73 -3.14 12.10
N MET A 208 2.77 -3.38 11.32
CA MET A 208 2.63 -3.86 9.94
C MET A 208 1.81 -5.15 9.84
N PRO A 209 1.96 -6.16 10.74
CA PRO A 209 1.14 -7.37 10.69
C PRO A 209 -0.36 -7.08 10.80
N MET A 210 -0.78 -6.16 11.69
CA MET A 210 -2.17 -5.76 11.81
C MET A 210 -2.65 -5.04 10.54
N ALA A 211 -1.85 -4.11 10.01
CA ALA A 211 -2.20 -3.38 8.80
C ALA A 211 -2.42 -4.32 7.60
N VAL A 212 -1.55 -5.32 7.42
CA VAL A 212 -1.67 -6.30 6.33
C VAL A 212 -2.87 -7.24 6.57
N SER A 213 -3.10 -7.68 7.81
CA SER A 213 -4.27 -8.49 8.17
C SER A 213 -5.59 -7.76 7.93
N GLU A 214 -5.66 -6.44 8.18
CA GLU A 214 -6.84 -5.64 7.87
C GLU A 214 -7.07 -5.53 6.35
N CYS A 215 -6.00 -5.35 5.56
CA CYS A 215 -6.10 -5.39 4.10
C CYS A 215 -6.58 -6.76 3.59
N PHE A 216 -6.08 -7.86 4.18
CA PHE A 216 -6.55 -9.22 3.87
C PHE A 216 -8.04 -9.38 4.17
N SER A 217 -8.47 -8.92 5.35
CA SER A 217 -9.87 -9.01 5.77
C SER A 217 -10.79 -8.24 4.84
N ALA A 218 -10.38 -7.05 4.37
CA ALA A 218 -11.18 -6.21 3.49
C ALA A 218 -11.36 -6.78 2.08
N LEU A 219 -10.48 -7.68 1.62
CA LEU A 219 -10.58 -8.31 0.32
C LEU A 219 -11.65 -9.40 0.30
N LYS A 220 -12.38 -9.47 -0.82
CA LYS A 220 -13.17 -10.64 -1.19
C LYS A 220 -12.26 -11.85 -1.45
N PRO A 221 -12.77 -13.10 -1.29
CA PRO A 221 -12.05 -14.27 -1.77
C PRO A 221 -11.65 -14.12 -3.25
N GLY A 222 -10.41 -14.50 -3.58
CA GLY A 222 -9.83 -14.31 -4.92
C GLY A 222 -9.37 -12.88 -5.24
N GLY A 223 -9.65 -11.91 -4.38
CA GLY A 223 -9.24 -10.51 -4.55
C GLY A 223 -7.73 -10.31 -4.49
N LEU A 224 -7.23 -9.22 -5.10
CA LEU A 224 -5.80 -8.94 -5.21
C LEU A 224 -5.40 -7.71 -4.38
N LEU A 225 -4.22 -7.82 -3.76
CA LEU A 225 -3.52 -6.71 -3.16
C LEU A 225 -2.32 -6.33 -4.03
N PHE A 226 -2.23 -5.06 -4.40
CA PHE A 226 -1.12 -4.48 -5.14
C PHE A 226 -0.24 -3.70 -4.18
N PHE A 227 1.00 -4.13 -4.08
CA PHE A 227 1.99 -3.59 -3.16
C PHE A 227 3.12 -2.91 -3.91
N ARG A 228 3.44 -1.68 -3.52
CA ARG A 228 4.65 -0.98 -3.95
C ARG A 228 5.18 -0.13 -2.82
N ASP A 229 6.45 -0.36 -2.46
CA ASP A 229 7.07 0.42 -1.38
C ASP A 229 8.59 0.49 -1.54
N TYR A 230 9.27 1.16 -0.63
CA TYR A 230 10.72 1.29 -0.64
C TYR A 230 11.40 -0.07 -0.44
N GLY A 231 12.30 -0.40 -1.37
CA GLY A 231 13.16 -1.57 -1.27
C GLY A 231 14.48 -1.28 -0.58
N LEU A 232 15.11 -2.33 -0.10
CA LEU A 232 16.42 -2.28 0.53
C LEU A 232 17.45 -1.70 -0.45
N TYR A 233 18.32 -0.81 0.04
CA TYR A 233 19.33 -0.04 -0.70
C TYR A 233 18.77 1.06 -1.61
N ASP A 234 17.48 1.41 -1.51
CA ASP A 234 16.99 2.62 -2.16
C ASP A 234 17.83 3.83 -1.72
N MET A 235 18.11 4.72 -2.64
CA MET A 235 18.91 5.91 -2.35
C MET A 235 18.33 6.75 -1.19
N THR A 236 17.02 6.66 -0.92
CA THR A 236 16.43 7.35 0.22
C THR A 236 16.93 6.76 1.54
N MET A 237 17.12 5.43 1.62
CA MET A 237 17.72 4.77 2.78
C MET A 237 19.11 5.29 3.06
N LEU A 238 19.94 5.36 2.01
CA LEU A 238 21.36 5.73 2.11
C LEU A 238 21.60 7.22 2.42
N ARG A 239 20.55 8.01 2.56
CA ARG A 239 20.60 9.44 2.95
C ARG A 239 20.24 9.69 4.39
N PHE A 240 19.74 8.69 5.09
CA PHE A 240 19.50 8.82 6.52
C PHE A 240 20.81 8.71 7.28
N GLU A 241 20.99 9.58 8.25
CA GLU A 241 22.12 9.54 9.16
C GLU A 241 21.92 8.46 10.26
N ALA A 242 23.00 8.08 10.92
CA ALA A 242 22.97 7.01 11.92
C ALA A 242 22.02 7.29 13.10
N ASP A 243 21.89 8.56 13.52
CA ASP A 243 21.02 9.02 14.59
C ASP A 243 19.53 9.02 14.22
N GLN A 244 19.21 8.94 12.92
CA GLN A 244 17.83 8.85 12.42
C GLN A 244 17.30 7.41 12.43
N ARG A 245 18.15 6.41 12.69
CA ARG A 245 17.72 5.01 12.85
C ARG A 245 16.92 4.84 14.12
N VAL A 246 15.72 4.28 14.00
CA VAL A 246 14.84 3.95 15.13
C VAL A 246 14.54 2.45 15.23
N GLY A 247 15.03 1.67 14.26
CA GLY A 247 14.91 0.23 14.21
C GLY A 247 15.81 -0.39 13.12
N PHE A 248 15.76 -1.71 12.98
CA PHE A 248 16.45 -2.39 11.89
C PHE A 248 15.73 -2.05 10.57
N ARG A 249 16.43 -1.34 9.65
CA ARG A 249 15.88 -0.82 8.38
C ARG A 249 14.74 0.19 8.56
N GLU A 250 14.57 0.74 9.77
CA GLU A 250 13.55 1.73 10.11
C GLU A 250 14.21 3.05 10.50
N TYR A 251 13.70 4.14 9.94
CA TYR A 251 14.24 5.48 10.10
C TYR A 251 13.14 6.48 10.40
N LYS A 252 13.47 7.52 11.18
CA LYS A 252 12.59 8.63 11.50
C LYS A 252 13.13 9.93 10.92
N ARG A 253 12.27 10.66 10.21
CA ARG A 253 12.60 11.98 9.67
C ARG A 253 12.46 13.06 10.75
N SER A 254 13.03 14.23 10.48
CA SER A 254 12.92 15.40 11.36
C SER A 254 11.48 15.89 11.59
N ASP A 255 10.57 15.59 10.68
CA ASP A 255 9.14 15.89 10.81
C ASP A 255 8.35 14.83 11.61
N GLY A 256 9.05 13.81 12.12
CA GLY A 256 8.47 12.72 12.90
C GLY A 256 7.95 11.55 12.09
N THR A 257 7.85 11.65 10.76
CA THR A 257 7.39 10.55 9.92
C THR A 257 8.44 9.45 9.80
N ARG A 258 7.99 8.20 9.61
CA ARG A 258 8.85 7.01 9.50
C ARG A 258 9.05 6.57 8.06
N SER A 259 10.11 5.82 7.84
CA SER A 259 10.34 5.05 6.63
C SER A 259 11.00 3.73 6.95
N TYR A 260 10.43 2.66 6.43
CA TYR A 260 11.00 1.32 6.43
C TYR A 260 11.45 0.91 5.04
N PHE A 261 12.49 0.06 4.95
CA PHE A 261 13.02 -0.42 3.67
C PHE A 261 12.94 -1.94 3.62
N PHE A 262 12.11 -2.44 2.71
CA PHE A 262 11.78 -3.86 2.61
C PHE A 262 12.84 -4.67 1.87
N SER A 263 13.25 -5.82 2.44
CA SER A 263 13.74 -6.92 1.62
C SER A 263 12.56 -7.70 1.04
N LEU A 264 12.77 -8.43 -0.05
CA LEU A 264 11.73 -9.30 -0.62
C LEU A 264 11.28 -10.34 0.41
N ASN A 265 12.21 -10.92 1.17
CA ASN A 265 11.87 -11.91 2.20
C ASN A 265 10.99 -11.30 3.29
N THR A 266 11.33 -10.10 3.80
CA THR A 266 10.49 -9.43 4.82
C THR A 266 9.09 -9.13 4.30
N ALA A 267 8.97 -8.68 3.05
CA ALA A 267 7.65 -8.47 2.44
C ALA A 267 6.91 -9.80 2.28
N ARG A 268 7.55 -10.83 1.75
CA ARG A 268 6.98 -12.17 1.60
C ARG A 268 6.44 -12.71 2.91
N ASP A 269 7.28 -12.75 3.94
CA ASP A 269 6.92 -13.31 5.24
C ASP A 269 5.72 -12.58 5.86
N LEU A 270 5.69 -11.25 5.72
CA LEU A 270 4.61 -10.42 6.25
C LEU A 270 3.26 -10.70 5.58
N PHE A 271 3.23 -10.82 4.25
CA PHE A 271 1.99 -11.07 3.51
C PHE A 271 1.54 -12.53 3.64
N LEU A 272 2.46 -13.51 3.58
CA LEU A 272 2.14 -14.92 3.77
C LEU A 272 1.61 -15.20 5.20
N ALA A 273 2.19 -14.55 6.21
CA ALA A 273 1.71 -14.67 7.59
C ALA A 273 0.28 -14.16 7.79
N ALA A 274 -0.19 -13.23 6.94
CA ALA A 274 -1.56 -12.75 6.94
C ALA A 274 -2.53 -13.66 6.14
N GLY A 275 -2.03 -14.72 5.49
CA GLY A 275 -2.84 -15.67 4.71
C GLY A 275 -2.88 -15.43 3.20
N PHE A 276 -2.12 -14.47 2.69
CA PHE A 276 -2.05 -14.22 1.25
C PHE A 276 -1.26 -15.31 0.52
N ILE A 277 -1.58 -15.49 -0.76
CA ILE A 277 -0.77 -16.22 -1.74
C ILE A 277 0.07 -15.20 -2.51
N GLU A 278 1.39 -15.42 -2.60
CA GLU A 278 2.28 -14.60 -3.44
C GLU A 278 2.03 -14.92 -4.92
N VAL A 279 1.72 -13.88 -5.71
CA VAL A 279 1.57 -13.98 -7.16
C VAL A 279 2.82 -13.43 -7.85
N GLU A 280 3.27 -12.24 -7.44
CA GLU A 280 4.49 -11.59 -7.94
C GLU A 280 5.18 -10.89 -6.78
N LEU A 281 6.52 -10.99 -6.71
CA LEU A 281 7.32 -10.23 -5.75
C LEU A 281 8.74 -10.03 -6.28
N GLU A 282 9.11 -8.78 -6.58
CA GLU A 282 10.43 -8.46 -7.11
C GLU A 282 10.90 -7.05 -6.77
N TYR A 283 12.19 -6.78 -6.96
CA TYR A 283 12.71 -5.43 -6.95
C TYR A 283 12.56 -4.75 -8.31
N CYS A 284 12.05 -3.52 -8.28
CA CYS A 284 12.13 -2.58 -9.40
C CYS A 284 13.32 -1.65 -9.19
N CYS A 285 14.32 -1.76 -10.04
CA CYS A 285 15.57 -1.00 -9.99
C CYS A 285 15.58 0.08 -11.07
N VAL A 286 15.37 1.34 -10.69
CA VAL A 286 15.19 2.45 -11.64
C VAL A 286 16.27 3.51 -11.49
N LYS A 287 16.92 3.88 -12.61
CA LYS A 287 17.79 5.06 -12.68
C LYS A 287 16.93 6.29 -12.95
N SER A 288 16.72 7.10 -11.91
CA SER A 288 16.00 8.36 -12.02
C SER A 288 16.97 9.52 -12.09
N VAL A 289 16.77 10.45 -13.03
CA VAL A 289 17.64 11.63 -13.20
C VAL A 289 16.93 12.88 -12.69
N ASN A 290 17.53 13.52 -11.70
CA ASN A 290 17.11 14.86 -11.32
C ASN A 290 17.72 15.86 -12.32
N ARG A 291 16.94 16.25 -13.33
CA ARG A 291 17.39 17.15 -14.41
C ARG A 291 17.88 18.51 -13.90
N ARG A 292 17.30 19.01 -12.80
CA ARG A 292 17.71 20.30 -12.22
C ARG A 292 19.09 20.24 -11.55
N LYS A 293 19.41 19.13 -10.91
CA LYS A 293 20.67 18.93 -10.19
C LYS A 293 21.66 18.04 -10.95
N GLN A 294 21.32 17.60 -12.16
CA GLN A 294 22.10 16.65 -12.99
C GLN A 294 22.56 15.40 -12.21
N LYS A 295 21.77 14.98 -11.21
CA LYS A 295 22.13 13.87 -10.34
C LYS A 295 21.33 12.63 -10.69
N THR A 296 22.01 11.54 -11.04
CA THR A 296 21.42 10.21 -11.19
C THR A 296 21.13 9.61 -9.83
N MET A 297 19.97 9.00 -9.69
CA MET A 297 19.47 8.42 -8.46
C MET A 297 19.13 6.96 -8.72
N HIS A 298 19.75 6.04 -7.97
CA HIS A 298 19.37 4.64 -7.98
C HIS A 298 18.19 4.45 -7.02
N ARG A 299 17.03 4.12 -7.59
CA ARG A 299 15.82 3.88 -6.82
C ARG A 299 15.56 2.38 -6.81
N VAL A 300 15.30 1.85 -5.64
CA VAL A 300 14.89 0.46 -5.43
C VAL A 300 13.53 0.46 -4.80
N TRP A 301 12.57 -0.16 -5.47
CA TRP A 301 11.24 -0.35 -4.94
C TRP A 301 10.89 -1.84 -4.95
N VAL A 302 10.08 -2.26 -3.99
CA VAL A 302 9.45 -3.57 -4.03
C VAL A 302 8.17 -3.46 -4.83
N HIS A 303 7.98 -4.33 -5.78
CA HIS A 303 6.73 -4.61 -6.48
C HIS A 303 6.19 -5.93 -5.97
N GLY A 304 4.91 -6.01 -5.64
CA GLY A 304 4.26 -7.24 -5.20
C GLY A 304 2.80 -7.31 -5.60
N LYS A 305 2.36 -8.52 -5.94
CA LYS A 305 0.94 -8.89 -6.07
C LYS A 305 0.68 -10.06 -5.15
N PHE A 306 -0.35 -9.93 -4.36
CA PHE A 306 -0.76 -10.94 -3.40
C PHE A 306 -2.24 -11.21 -3.54
N GLN A 307 -2.63 -12.48 -3.52
CA GLN A 307 -4.02 -12.91 -3.68
C GLN A 307 -4.58 -13.44 -2.38
N LYS A 308 -5.80 -13.05 -2.04
CA LYS A 308 -6.57 -13.73 -1.01
C LYS A 308 -7.06 -15.07 -1.58
N PRO A 309 -6.92 -16.20 -0.89
CA PRO A 309 -7.50 -17.49 -1.31
C PRO A 309 -8.99 -17.37 -1.68
N LEU A 310 -9.51 -18.34 -2.50
CA LEU A 310 -10.90 -18.42 -2.91
C LEU A 310 -11.82 -18.83 -1.77
#